data_5cb42af6f698a08b32089becd17a4da6
#
_entry.id   5cb42af6f698a08b32089becd17a4da6
#
_cell.length_a   1.000
_cell.length_b   1.000
_cell.length_c   1.000
_cell.angle_alpha   90.00
_cell.angle_beta   90.00
_cell.angle_gamma   90.00
#
_symmetry.space_group_name_H-M   'P 1'
#
loop_
_entity.id
_entity.type
_entity.pdbx_description
1 polymer ?
#
loop_
_entity_poly.entity_id
_entity_poly.type
_entity_poly.pdbx_seq_one_letter_code
_entity_poly.pdbx_strand_id
1 'polypeptide(L)'
;MRIILEGPDCSGKTTLAKHLLNHFAKHSYIHNSLDEDKNFVWRDLNRNILKKHKYLRASHIESLEKKNIIIDRFWPSEFVYGNLFRKKIEYNITDLKHEAETYDPIYIGCLPPKDLVATRFAMRAADNEEDFSTVENVYDMYEFLFDTCKEFIIFDYTIETLDQFVRRFALEH
;
A
#
# COMPACT_ATOMS: atom_id res chain seq x y z
N MET A 1 -2.46 -1.53 -17.08
CA MET A 1 -1.42 -1.34 -16.05
C MET A 1 -2.01 -1.62 -14.68
N ARG A 2 -1.29 -2.29 -13.81
CA ARG A 2 -1.64 -2.54 -12.42
C ARG A 2 -0.58 -1.89 -11.54
N ILE A 3 -0.99 -1.02 -10.65
CA ILE A 3 -0.09 -0.29 -9.75
C ILE A 3 -0.41 -0.71 -8.31
N ILE A 4 0.59 -1.13 -7.56
CA ILE A 4 0.48 -1.49 -6.16
C ILE A 4 1.23 -0.44 -5.33
N LEU A 5 0.52 0.22 -4.42
CA LEU A 5 1.08 1.23 -3.51
C LEU A 5 1.29 0.61 -2.13
N GLU A 6 2.50 0.73 -1.60
CA GLU A 6 2.88 0.21 -0.30
C GLU A 6 3.63 1.24 0.54
N GLY A 7 3.67 1.02 1.84
CA GLY A 7 4.35 1.88 2.80
C GLY A 7 3.56 2.08 4.10
N PRO A 8 4.19 2.69 5.12
CA PRO A 8 3.56 2.93 6.42
C PRO A 8 2.34 3.85 6.32
N ASP A 9 1.56 3.92 7.38
CA ASP A 9 0.52 4.94 7.47
C ASP A 9 1.14 6.33 7.46
N CYS A 10 0.42 7.31 6.94
CA CYS A 10 0.87 8.69 6.76
C CYS A 10 2.05 8.91 5.79
N SER A 11 2.49 7.88 5.05
CA SER A 11 3.55 8.00 4.03
C SER A 11 3.14 8.67 2.71
N GLY A 12 1.86 9.06 2.56
CA GLY A 12 1.38 9.76 1.37
C GLY A 12 0.75 8.89 0.28
N LYS A 13 0.58 7.57 0.49
CA LYS A 13 -0.03 6.63 -0.49
C LYS A 13 -1.33 7.13 -1.11
N THR A 14 -2.30 7.52 -0.28
CA THR A 14 -3.62 7.99 -0.76
C THR A 14 -3.50 9.28 -1.57
N THR A 15 -2.57 10.16 -1.22
CA THR A 15 -2.30 11.39 -1.98
C THR A 15 -1.72 11.05 -3.35
N LEU A 16 -0.73 10.16 -3.39
CA LEU A 16 -0.16 9.66 -4.65
C LEU A 16 -1.21 8.93 -5.50
N ALA A 17 -2.05 8.09 -4.88
CA ALA A 17 -3.13 7.39 -5.60
C ALA A 17 -4.08 8.36 -6.31
N LYS A 18 -4.51 9.43 -5.63
CA LYS A 18 -5.36 10.47 -6.22
C LYS A 18 -4.68 11.14 -7.42
N HIS A 19 -3.39 11.42 -7.29
CA HIS A 19 -2.62 12.06 -8.35
C HIS A 19 -2.45 11.15 -9.58
N LEU A 20 -2.13 9.88 -9.35
CA LEU A 20 -2.07 8.85 -10.40
C LEU A 20 -3.42 8.67 -11.09
N LEU A 21 -4.54 8.66 -10.36
CA LEU A 21 -5.89 8.57 -10.95
C LEU A 21 -6.24 9.77 -11.83
N ASN A 22 -5.80 10.96 -11.46
CA ASN A 22 -5.99 12.15 -12.30
C ASN A 22 -5.19 12.06 -13.60
N HIS A 23 -4.00 11.47 -13.56
CA HIS A 23 -3.16 11.29 -14.73
C HIS A 23 -3.62 10.09 -15.59
N PHE A 24 -3.96 8.97 -14.97
CA PHE A 24 -4.41 7.74 -15.62
C PHE A 24 -5.94 7.57 -15.46
N ALA A 25 -6.71 8.40 -16.14
CA ALA A 25 -8.17 8.53 -15.98
C ALA A 25 -9.00 7.23 -16.15
N LYS A 26 -8.40 6.16 -16.72
CA LYS A 26 -9.08 4.87 -16.89
C LYS A 26 -8.82 3.89 -15.74
N HIS A 27 -8.04 4.30 -14.72
CA HIS A 27 -7.75 3.46 -13.58
C HIS A 27 -8.83 3.58 -12.51
N SER A 28 -9.11 2.47 -11.85
CA SER A 28 -9.89 2.42 -10.61
C SER A 28 -8.94 2.31 -9.41
N TYR A 29 -9.47 2.54 -8.21
CA TYR A 29 -8.71 2.44 -6.96
C TYR A 29 -9.38 1.46 -6.01
N ILE A 30 -8.56 0.66 -5.34
CA ILE A 30 -8.98 -0.20 -4.24
C ILE A 30 -7.97 -0.05 -3.11
N HIS A 31 -8.47 0.18 -1.90
CA HIS A 31 -7.69 0.05 -0.67
C HIS A 31 -8.06 -1.26 0.03
N ASN A 32 -7.08 -2.13 0.23
CA ASN A 32 -7.24 -3.35 1.01
C ASN A 32 -7.10 -3.03 2.50
N SER A 33 -8.10 -3.38 3.30
CA SER A 33 -8.12 -3.16 4.75
C SER A 33 -8.88 -4.28 5.46
N LEU A 34 -8.93 -4.23 6.78
CA LEU A 34 -9.84 -5.04 7.61
C LEU A 34 -11.04 -4.19 8.02
N ASP A 35 -12.22 -4.81 8.16
CA ASP A 35 -13.36 -4.22 8.85
C ASP A 35 -13.34 -4.56 10.35
N GLU A 36 -14.35 -4.11 11.09
CA GLU A 36 -14.48 -4.35 12.53
C GLU A 36 -14.58 -5.85 12.88
N ASP A 37 -15.17 -6.64 11.98
CA ASP A 37 -15.30 -8.09 12.11
C ASP A 37 -14.07 -8.86 11.61
N LYS A 38 -12.97 -8.17 11.29
CA LYS A 38 -11.73 -8.72 10.73
C LYS A 38 -11.88 -9.39 9.35
N ASN A 39 -12.93 -9.05 8.59
CA ASN A 39 -13.00 -9.45 7.19
C ASN A 39 -12.13 -8.52 6.32
N PHE A 40 -11.57 -9.08 5.26
CA PHE A 40 -10.86 -8.29 4.25
C PHE A 40 -11.88 -7.55 3.38
N VAL A 41 -11.69 -6.25 3.23
CA VAL A 41 -12.61 -5.40 2.48
C VAL A 41 -11.88 -4.53 1.49
N TRP A 42 -12.49 -4.33 0.34
CA TRP A 42 -12.10 -3.31 -0.61
C TRP A 42 -12.81 -2.00 -0.29
N ARG A 43 -12.05 -0.93 -0.21
CA ARG A 43 -12.56 0.42 -0.02
C ARG A 43 -12.17 1.31 -1.19
N ASP A 44 -13.07 2.21 -1.57
CA ASP A 44 -12.75 3.29 -2.49
C ASP A 44 -11.97 4.43 -1.77
N LEU A 45 -11.66 5.49 -2.51
CA LEU A 45 -10.97 6.67 -1.97
C LEU A 45 -11.75 7.37 -0.84
N ASN A 46 -13.07 7.24 -0.82
CA ASN A 46 -13.96 7.81 0.20
C ASN A 46 -14.21 6.85 1.37
N ARG A 47 -13.49 5.73 1.42
CA ARG A 47 -13.58 4.66 2.41
C ARG A 47 -14.90 3.90 2.42
N ASN A 48 -15.69 3.98 1.34
CA ASN A 48 -16.86 3.13 1.18
C ASN A 48 -16.45 1.69 0.89
N ILE A 49 -17.14 0.74 1.52
CA ILE A 49 -16.91 -0.69 1.28
C ILE A 49 -17.47 -1.06 -0.10
N LEU A 50 -16.61 -1.50 -1.00
CA LEU A 50 -17.00 -1.98 -2.32
C LEU A 50 -17.28 -3.49 -2.32
N LYS A 51 -16.50 -4.25 -1.56
CA LYS A 51 -16.64 -5.71 -1.47
C LYS A 51 -16.05 -6.23 -0.16
N LYS A 52 -16.64 -7.30 0.38
CA LYS A 52 -16.11 -8.08 1.51
C LYS A 52 -15.57 -9.41 1.03
N HIS A 53 -14.44 -9.83 1.60
CA HIS A 53 -13.80 -11.10 1.33
C HIS A 53 -13.57 -11.86 2.63
N LYS A 54 -13.80 -13.16 2.60
CA LYS A 54 -13.51 -14.04 3.75
C LYS A 54 -12.01 -14.31 3.88
N TYR A 55 -11.29 -14.33 2.76
CA TYR A 55 -9.87 -14.70 2.70
C TYR A 55 -9.06 -13.61 2.00
N LEU A 56 -7.94 -13.25 2.61
CA LEU A 56 -7.03 -12.21 2.10
C LEU A 56 -6.45 -12.58 0.72
N ARG A 57 -6.01 -13.84 0.54
CA ARG A 57 -5.46 -14.29 -0.74
C ARG A 57 -6.45 -14.10 -1.88
N ALA A 58 -7.71 -14.49 -1.67
CA ALA A 58 -8.76 -14.32 -2.68
C ALA A 58 -9.00 -12.83 -3.01
N SER A 59 -8.99 -11.96 -1.98
CA SER A 59 -9.09 -10.51 -2.18
C SER A 59 -7.95 -9.98 -3.06
N HIS A 60 -6.72 -10.39 -2.77
CA HIS A 60 -5.54 -9.93 -3.49
C HIS A 60 -5.54 -10.40 -4.96
N ILE A 61 -5.76 -11.69 -5.21
CA ILE A 61 -5.76 -12.22 -6.58
C ILE A 61 -6.88 -11.59 -7.41
N GLU A 62 -8.10 -11.54 -6.89
CA GLU A 62 -9.23 -10.93 -7.59
C GLU A 62 -8.98 -9.44 -7.91
N SER A 63 -8.25 -8.71 -7.05
CA SER A 63 -7.87 -7.33 -7.34
C SER A 63 -6.93 -7.22 -8.55
N LEU A 64 -6.00 -8.18 -8.70
CA LEU A 64 -5.06 -8.22 -9.82
C LEU A 64 -5.69 -8.65 -11.15
N GLU A 65 -6.79 -9.39 -11.13
CA GLU A 65 -7.53 -9.74 -12.35
C GLU A 65 -8.07 -8.51 -13.07
N LYS A 66 -8.30 -7.42 -12.33
CA LYS A 66 -8.71 -6.14 -12.91
C LYS A 66 -7.57 -5.49 -13.68
N LYS A 67 -7.88 -5.00 -14.88
CA LYS A 67 -6.98 -4.16 -15.66
C LYS A 67 -7.14 -2.69 -15.24
N ASN A 68 -6.08 -1.91 -15.36
CA ASN A 68 -6.09 -0.48 -15.03
C ASN A 68 -6.56 -0.21 -13.60
N ILE A 69 -5.80 -0.68 -12.64
CA ILE A 69 -6.12 -0.56 -11.22
C ILE A 69 -4.94 -0.04 -10.42
N ILE A 70 -5.25 0.78 -9.41
CA ILE A 70 -4.35 1.18 -8.34
C ILE A 70 -4.82 0.47 -7.07
N ILE A 71 -3.95 -0.35 -6.51
CA ILE A 71 -4.20 -1.14 -5.30
C ILE A 71 -3.36 -0.54 -4.17
N ASP A 72 -4.01 -0.04 -3.14
CA ASP A 72 -3.36 0.45 -1.92
C ASP A 72 -3.39 -0.69 -0.89
N ARG A 73 -2.23 -1.20 -0.58
CA ARG A 73 -1.91 -2.38 0.24
C ARG A 73 -2.16 -3.72 -0.45
N PHE A 74 -1.10 -4.53 -0.41
CA PHE A 74 -1.06 -5.87 -0.99
C PHE A 74 -0.22 -6.82 -0.10
N TRP A 75 0.48 -7.83 -0.66
CA TRP A 75 1.28 -8.78 0.11
C TRP A 75 2.36 -8.15 1.02
N PRO A 76 2.99 -7.00 0.68
CA PRO A 76 3.93 -6.36 1.60
C PRO A 76 3.29 -5.90 2.90
N SER A 77 2.07 -5.36 2.83
CA SER A 77 1.31 -5.03 4.03
C SER A 77 1.01 -6.27 4.88
N GLU A 78 0.69 -7.41 4.27
CA GLU A 78 0.49 -8.67 5.01
C GLU A 78 1.78 -9.11 5.71
N PHE A 79 2.92 -9.01 5.03
CA PHE A 79 4.22 -9.29 5.63
C PHE A 79 4.48 -8.40 6.85
N VAL A 80 4.32 -7.08 6.71
CA VAL A 80 4.60 -6.11 7.78
C VAL A 80 3.63 -6.29 8.95
N TYR A 81 2.33 -6.16 8.71
CA TYR A 81 1.32 -6.19 9.77
C TYR A 81 1.07 -7.59 10.33
N GLY A 82 1.27 -8.64 9.52
CA GLY A 82 1.20 -10.03 9.96
C GLY A 82 2.27 -10.34 10.99
N ASN A 83 3.52 -9.93 10.74
CA ASN A 83 4.63 -10.15 11.66
C ASN A 83 4.52 -9.31 12.93
N LEU A 84 4.18 -8.03 12.81
CA LEU A 84 4.19 -7.11 13.96
C LEU A 84 3.00 -7.32 14.89
N PHE A 85 1.80 -7.52 14.35
CA PHE A 85 0.58 -7.48 15.18
C PHE A 85 -0.13 -8.81 15.32
N ARG A 86 -0.15 -9.63 14.27
CA ARG A 86 -0.86 -10.90 14.32
C ARG A 86 0.03 -12.08 14.72
N LYS A 87 1.35 -11.91 14.66
CA LYS A 87 2.36 -12.98 14.88
C LYS A 87 2.10 -14.23 14.04
N LYS A 88 1.33 -14.05 12.97
CA LYS A 88 0.93 -15.10 12.04
C LYS A 88 0.67 -14.49 10.67
N ILE A 89 1.27 -15.08 9.66
CA ILE A 89 0.96 -14.80 8.25
C ILE A 89 -0.02 -15.87 7.80
N GLU A 90 -1.15 -15.48 7.24
CA GLU A 90 -2.25 -16.40 6.92
C GLU A 90 -1.96 -17.33 5.74
N TYR A 91 -0.95 -16.99 4.92
CA TYR A 91 -0.56 -17.76 3.75
C TYR A 91 0.92 -17.55 3.40
N ASN A 92 1.44 -18.39 2.52
CA ASN A 92 2.81 -18.24 2.04
C ASN A 92 2.92 -16.97 1.16
N ILE A 93 3.64 -15.96 1.66
CA ILE A 93 3.85 -14.69 0.94
C ILE A 93 4.62 -14.91 -0.37
N THR A 94 5.57 -15.85 -0.39
CA THR A 94 6.35 -16.17 -1.59
C THR A 94 5.44 -16.70 -2.69
N ASP A 95 4.49 -17.56 -2.36
CA ASP A 95 3.54 -18.09 -3.34
C ASP A 95 2.62 -16.99 -3.88
N LEU A 96 2.14 -16.09 -3.00
CA LEU A 96 1.32 -14.96 -3.44
C LEU A 96 2.11 -13.99 -4.31
N LYS A 97 3.35 -13.68 -3.93
CA LYS A 97 4.25 -12.84 -4.74
C LYS A 97 4.43 -13.44 -6.12
N HIS A 98 4.79 -14.73 -6.20
CA HIS A 98 4.98 -15.42 -7.48
C HIS A 98 3.70 -15.45 -8.34
N GLU A 99 2.55 -15.71 -7.73
CA GLU A 99 1.26 -15.64 -8.44
C GLU A 99 0.97 -14.21 -8.94
N ALA A 100 1.27 -13.19 -8.13
CA ALA A 100 1.10 -11.79 -8.51
C ALA A 100 1.97 -11.38 -9.71
N GLU A 101 3.19 -11.90 -9.80
CA GLU A 101 4.12 -11.62 -10.90
C GLU A 101 3.53 -12.01 -12.28
N THR A 102 2.64 -12.99 -12.33
CA THR A 102 1.94 -13.38 -13.58
C THR A 102 1.05 -12.27 -14.15
N TYR A 103 0.69 -11.29 -13.32
CA TYR A 103 -0.13 -10.13 -13.69
C TYR A 103 0.69 -8.89 -14.03
N ASP A 104 2.02 -8.96 -13.93
CA ASP A 104 2.96 -7.87 -14.20
C ASP A 104 2.58 -6.55 -13.49
N PRO A 105 2.47 -6.54 -12.13
CA PRO A 105 2.17 -5.33 -11.40
C PRO A 105 3.42 -4.47 -11.20
N ILE A 106 3.22 -3.16 -11.18
CA ILE A 106 4.25 -2.19 -10.85
C ILE A 106 4.11 -1.85 -9.36
N TYR A 107 5.18 -2.03 -8.61
CA TYR A 107 5.21 -1.75 -7.18
C TYR A 107 5.80 -0.36 -6.91
N ILE A 108 5.07 0.46 -6.15
CA ILE A 108 5.53 1.77 -5.68
C ILE A 108 5.57 1.75 -4.15
N GLY A 109 6.76 1.95 -3.59
CA GLY A 109 6.99 2.10 -2.17
C GLY A 109 6.97 3.58 -1.76
N CYS A 110 6.00 4.00 -0.95
CA CYS A 110 5.96 5.35 -0.40
C CYS A 110 6.74 5.37 0.93
N LEU A 111 7.95 5.93 0.92
CA LEU A 111 8.84 5.91 2.08
C LEU A 111 9.55 7.28 2.27
N PRO A 112 8.81 8.32 2.68
CA PRO A 112 9.44 9.58 3.08
C PRO A 112 10.16 9.41 4.42
N PRO A 113 11.02 10.37 4.87
CA PRO A 113 11.77 10.25 6.11
C PRO A 113 10.93 9.86 7.34
N LYS A 114 11.49 8.98 8.17
CA LYS A 114 10.81 8.37 9.34
C LYS A 114 10.20 9.37 10.30
N ASP A 115 10.93 10.44 10.61
CA ASP A 115 10.50 11.51 11.50
C ASP A 115 9.27 12.26 10.99
N LEU A 116 9.16 12.45 9.67
CA LEU A 116 7.98 13.06 9.06
C LEU A 116 6.76 12.14 9.11
N VAL A 117 6.96 10.84 8.88
CA VAL A 117 5.88 9.84 9.01
C VAL A 117 5.40 9.80 10.44
N ALA A 118 6.31 9.72 11.42
CA ALA A 118 5.98 9.71 12.85
C ALA A 118 5.23 10.99 13.26
N THR A 119 5.71 12.16 12.83
CA THR A 119 5.04 13.46 13.12
C THR A 119 3.62 13.50 12.56
N ARG A 120 3.42 13.09 11.31
CA ARG A 120 2.09 13.07 10.68
C ARG A 120 1.16 12.05 11.31
N PHE A 121 1.71 10.91 11.70
CA PHE A 121 0.95 9.90 12.44
C PHE A 121 0.50 10.46 13.79
N ALA A 122 1.40 11.15 14.52
CA ALA A 122 1.11 11.80 15.78
C ALA A 122 -0.05 12.81 15.68
N MET A 123 0.01 13.68 14.65
CA MET A 123 -1.05 14.66 14.41
C MET A 123 -2.42 14.01 14.15
N ARG A 124 -2.43 12.86 13.45
CA ARG A 124 -3.67 12.12 13.19
C ARG A 124 -4.13 11.31 14.41
N ALA A 125 -3.19 10.74 15.16
CA ALA A 125 -3.47 9.89 16.31
C ALA A 125 -3.91 10.68 17.55
N ALA A 126 -3.62 11.99 17.63
CA ALA A 126 -4.12 12.86 18.69
C ALA A 126 -5.65 12.81 18.84
N ASP A 127 -6.34 12.43 17.76
CA ASP A 127 -7.80 12.26 17.74
C ASP A 127 -8.26 10.81 18.03
N ASN A 128 -7.35 9.79 18.09
CA ASN A 128 -7.71 8.37 18.02
C ASN A 128 -7.02 7.42 19.02
N GLU A 129 -6.31 7.89 20.02
CA GLU A 129 -5.59 7.06 21.05
C GLU A 129 -4.68 5.95 20.47
N GLU A 130 -4.14 6.11 19.26
CA GLU A 130 -3.26 5.11 18.64
C GLU A 130 -1.84 5.14 19.22
N ASP A 131 -1.24 3.96 19.47
CA ASP A 131 0.10 3.83 20.07
C ASP A 131 1.22 4.22 19.08
N PHE A 132 2.01 5.20 19.44
CA PHE A 132 3.14 5.73 18.67
C PHE A 132 4.28 4.73 18.40
N SER A 133 4.57 3.84 19.35
CA SER A 133 5.66 2.86 19.21
C SER A 133 5.44 1.95 18.01
N THR A 134 4.21 1.84 17.57
CA THR A 134 3.75 1.01 16.48
C THR A 134 4.18 1.54 15.12
N VAL A 135 4.15 2.86 14.91
CA VAL A 135 4.46 3.45 13.60
C VAL A 135 5.94 3.33 13.23
N GLU A 136 6.83 3.43 14.22
CA GLU A 136 8.27 3.29 13.99
C GLU A 136 8.63 1.86 13.58
N ASN A 137 8.08 0.86 14.27
CA ASN A 137 8.29 -0.54 13.91
C ASN A 137 7.73 -0.88 12.52
N VAL A 138 6.57 -0.32 12.17
CA VAL A 138 5.99 -0.47 10.83
C VAL A 138 6.88 0.17 9.79
N TYR A 139 7.43 1.36 10.05
CA TYR A 139 8.34 2.04 9.15
C TYR A 139 9.60 1.20 8.90
N ASP A 140 10.27 0.73 9.96
CA ASP A 140 11.49 -0.06 9.88
C ASP A 140 11.29 -1.36 9.10
N MET A 141 10.13 -1.99 9.25
CA MET A 141 9.79 -3.19 8.47
C MET A 141 9.58 -2.89 6.98
N TYR A 142 8.97 -1.74 6.63
CA TYR A 142 8.85 -1.33 5.22
C TYR A 142 10.20 -0.93 4.63
N GLU A 143 11.04 -0.20 5.37
CA GLU A 143 12.40 0.16 4.96
C GLU A 143 13.20 -1.12 4.66
N PHE A 144 13.24 -2.08 5.59
CA PHE A 144 13.87 -3.38 5.38
C PHE A 144 13.33 -4.10 4.14
N LEU A 145 12.00 -4.11 3.95
CA LEU A 145 11.38 -4.77 2.83
C LEU A 145 11.79 -4.13 1.50
N PHE A 146 11.77 -2.80 1.40
CA PHE A 146 12.12 -2.08 0.18
C PHE A 146 13.62 -2.16 -0.15
N ASP A 147 14.46 -2.24 0.87
CA ASP A 147 15.89 -2.48 0.68
C ASP A 147 16.18 -3.89 0.16
N THR A 148 15.40 -4.86 0.59
CA THR A 148 15.56 -6.27 0.22
C THR A 148 14.93 -6.59 -1.14
N CYS A 149 13.76 -6.03 -1.43
CA CYS A 149 12.99 -6.25 -2.65
C CYS A 149 13.21 -5.10 -3.63
N LYS A 150 14.03 -5.33 -4.66
CA LYS A 150 14.43 -4.27 -5.61
C LYS A 150 13.39 -3.93 -6.69
N GLU A 151 12.27 -4.60 -6.71
CA GLU A 151 11.14 -4.34 -7.61
C GLU A 151 10.35 -3.07 -7.27
N PHE A 152 10.58 -2.46 -6.09
CA PHE A 152 9.87 -1.25 -5.69
C PHE A 152 10.48 0.01 -6.29
N ILE A 153 9.65 0.83 -6.94
CA ILE A 153 9.96 2.21 -7.29
C ILE A 153 9.67 3.06 -6.06
N ILE A 154 10.68 3.66 -5.48
CA ILE A 154 10.50 4.43 -4.25
C ILE A 154 10.04 5.84 -4.57
N PHE A 155 8.96 6.27 -3.91
CA PHE A 155 8.46 7.63 -3.88
C PHE A 155 8.67 8.25 -2.51
N ASP A 156 9.43 9.34 -2.51
CA ASP A 156 9.65 10.22 -1.35
C ASP A 156 9.27 11.65 -1.74
N TYR A 157 8.18 12.15 -1.14
CA TYR A 157 7.67 13.49 -1.42
C TYR A 157 8.56 14.64 -0.90
N THR A 158 9.65 14.34 -0.19
CA THR A 158 10.66 15.34 0.20
C THR A 158 11.75 15.51 -0.86
N ILE A 159 11.89 14.53 -1.74
CA ILE A 159 12.90 14.51 -2.82
C ILE A 159 12.29 14.97 -4.14
N GLU A 160 11.09 14.50 -4.45
CA GLU A 160 10.40 14.85 -5.70
C GLU A 160 8.92 15.16 -5.46
N THR A 161 8.37 16.08 -6.25
CA THR A 161 6.93 16.38 -6.20
C THR A 161 6.11 15.28 -6.85
N LEU A 162 4.82 15.23 -6.54
CA LEU A 162 3.88 14.28 -7.17
C LEU A 162 3.89 14.38 -8.71
N ASP A 163 3.93 15.61 -9.24
CA ASP A 163 3.98 15.82 -10.69
C ASP A 163 5.27 15.32 -11.32
N GLN A 164 6.42 15.52 -10.66
CA GLN A 164 7.71 15.00 -11.12
C GLN A 164 7.71 13.49 -11.12
N PHE A 165 7.27 12.87 -10.02
CA PHE A 165 7.18 11.42 -9.92
C PHE A 165 6.27 10.83 -11.01
N VAL A 166 5.06 11.35 -11.17
CA VAL A 166 4.08 10.81 -12.14
C VAL A 166 4.57 10.97 -13.58
N ARG A 167 5.21 12.10 -13.91
CA ARG A 167 5.79 12.29 -15.26
C ARG A 167 6.92 11.31 -15.53
N ARG A 168 7.85 11.12 -14.58
CA ARG A 168 8.93 10.13 -14.70
C ARG A 168 8.35 8.72 -14.85
N PHE A 169 7.43 8.35 -13.96
CA PHE A 169 6.77 7.06 -13.97
C PHE A 169 6.03 6.78 -15.30
N ALA A 170 5.30 7.76 -15.85
CA ALA A 170 4.57 7.62 -17.09
C ALA A 170 5.46 7.53 -18.34
N LEU A 171 6.73 7.98 -18.26
CA LEU A 171 7.69 7.83 -19.37
C LEU A 171 8.38 6.45 -19.36
N GLU A 172 8.43 5.79 -18.21
CA GLU A 172 9.08 4.49 -18.01
C GLU A 172 8.12 3.30 -18.24
N HIS A 173 6.80 3.54 -18.19
CA HIS A 173 5.73 2.52 -18.22
C HIS A 173 4.53 2.92 -19.08
#